data_8c8a4e22fdb3f3e37781e19b772419f5
#
_entry.id   8c8a4e22fdb3f3e37781e19b772419f5
#
_cell.length_a   1.000
_cell.length_b   1.000
_cell.length_c   1.000
_cell.angle_alpha   90.00
_cell.angle_beta   90.00
_cell.angle_gamma   90.00
#
_symmetry.space_group_name_H-M   'P 1'
#
loop_
_entity.id
_entity.type
_entity.pdbx_description
1 polymer ?
#
loop_
_entity_poly.entity_id
_entity_poly.type
_entity_poly.pdbx_seq_one_letter_code
_entity_poly.pdbx_strand_id
1 'polypeptide(L)'
;LRLFEQGLEDGVQLYFHGQLVHGCRATKLRSEAFDAFVALPRHRDSQRAAAIPAELDYRQPRQPVNLAVVPVFPGLQASHLQALLGSGVQGLLLECYGSGTGPSDDLALLEVLRAARQRGVLLAAISQCPEGSVVFDTYAAGNRLRSAGLVSGGGMTREAALGKMVALLGAGLDVESAERWFALDLCGERA
;
A
#
# COMPACT_ATOMS: atom_id res chain seq x y z
N LEU A 1 30.49 -7.43 -8.54
CA LEU A 1 30.88 -8.83 -8.21
C LEU A 1 30.97 -9.05 -6.70
N ARG A 2 31.66 -8.21 -5.92
CA ARG A 2 31.78 -8.37 -4.44
C ARG A 2 30.45 -8.40 -3.67
N LEU A 3 29.40 -7.78 -4.19
CA LEU A 3 28.06 -7.79 -3.54
C LEU A 3 27.43 -9.19 -3.54
N PHE A 4 27.65 -9.98 -4.59
CA PHE A 4 27.13 -11.34 -4.71
C PHE A 4 27.89 -12.34 -3.80
N GLU A 5 29.10 -12.00 -3.38
CA GLU A 5 29.91 -12.82 -2.47
C GLU A 5 29.49 -12.68 -0.99
N GLN A 6 28.72 -11.63 -0.65
CA GLN A 6 28.33 -11.31 0.72
C GLN A 6 26.98 -11.92 1.15
N GLY A 7 26.33 -12.70 0.29
CA GLY A 7 25.01 -13.29 0.54
C GLY A 7 23.91 -12.23 0.51
N LEU A 8 23.29 -12.06 -0.65
CA LEU A 8 22.13 -11.17 -0.80
C LEU A 8 20.87 -11.81 -0.23
N GLU A 9 20.02 -10.99 0.39
CA GLU A 9 18.65 -11.41 0.67
C GLU A 9 17.92 -11.72 -0.63
N ASP A 10 17.01 -12.69 -0.61
CA ASP A 10 16.15 -13.02 -1.74
C ASP A 10 15.29 -11.81 -2.13
N GLY A 11 15.11 -11.63 -3.44
CA GLY A 11 14.26 -10.58 -3.98
C GLY A 11 14.99 -9.62 -4.92
N VAL A 12 14.32 -8.52 -5.22
CA VAL A 12 14.86 -7.45 -6.06
C VAL A 12 15.60 -6.44 -5.20
N GLN A 13 16.86 -6.21 -5.53
CA GLN A 13 17.72 -5.28 -4.82
C GLN A 13 17.99 -4.04 -5.68
N LEU A 14 17.96 -2.86 -5.04
CA LEU A 14 18.39 -1.60 -5.62
C LEU A 14 19.78 -1.27 -5.11
N TYR A 15 20.77 -1.21 -6.03
CA TYR A 15 22.10 -0.70 -5.72
C TYR A 15 22.22 0.74 -6.24
N PHE A 16 22.40 1.67 -5.33
CA PHE A 16 22.53 3.09 -5.65
C PHE A 16 23.52 3.78 -4.69
N HIS A 17 24.42 4.58 -5.23
CA HIS A 17 25.40 5.37 -4.47
C HIS A 17 26.12 4.57 -3.34
N GLY A 18 26.60 3.36 -3.70
CA GLY A 18 27.32 2.51 -2.75
C GLY A 18 26.45 1.76 -1.72
N GLN A 19 25.16 1.98 -1.73
CA GLN A 19 24.19 1.32 -0.85
C GLN A 19 23.40 0.27 -1.61
N LEU A 20 23.19 -0.87 -0.96
CA LEU A 20 22.29 -1.91 -1.43
C LEU A 20 21.06 -1.91 -0.54
N VAL A 21 19.88 -1.71 -1.13
CA VAL A 21 18.62 -1.66 -0.41
C VAL A 21 17.60 -2.61 -1.04
N HIS A 22 16.74 -3.20 -0.22
CA HIS A 22 15.69 -4.08 -0.70
C HIS A 22 14.64 -3.28 -1.50
N GLY A 23 14.40 -3.64 -2.76
CA GLY A 23 13.59 -2.86 -3.69
C GLY A 23 12.16 -2.60 -3.22
N CYS A 24 11.52 -3.58 -2.57
CA CYS A 24 10.14 -3.42 -2.09
C CYS A 24 10.02 -2.55 -0.81
N ARG A 25 11.14 -2.09 -0.23
CA ARG A 25 11.15 -1.13 0.89
C ARG A 25 11.83 0.18 0.52
N ALA A 26 12.33 0.27 -0.71
CA ALA A 26 13.04 1.46 -1.19
C ALA A 26 12.05 2.57 -1.53
N THR A 27 12.39 3.80 -1.17
CA THR A 27 11.71 5.01 -1.62
C THR A 27 12.72 6.08 -1.95
N LYS A 28 12.39 6.95 -2.92
CA LYS A 28 13.25 8.07 -3.29
C LYS A 28 12.99 9.26 -2.37
N LEU A 29 13.93 9.52 -1.48
CA LEU A 29 13.83 10.61 -0.50
C LEU A 29 14.24 11.98 -1.06
N ARG A 30 15.24 12.02 -1.97
CA ARG A 30 15.81 13.26 -2.50
C ARG A 30 15.81 13.27 -4.02
N SER A 31 15.44 14.41 -4.61
CA SER A 31 15.41 14.57 -6.08
C SER A 31 16.79 14.85 -6.67
N GLU A 32 17.68 15.53 -5.96
CA GLU A 32 18.92 16.10 -6.49
C GLU A 32 20.20 15.51 -5.88
N ALA A 33 20.12 14.88 -4.71
CA ALA A 33 21.29 14.31 -4.06
C ALA A 33 21.60 12.88 -4.55
N PHE A 34 22.90 12.52 -4.53
CA PHE A 34 23.32 11.16 -4.90
C PHE A 34 22.87 10.10 -3.88
N ASP A 35 22.73 10.44 -2.59
CA ASP A 35 22.14 9.58 -1.57
C ASP A 35 20.60 9.65 -1.62
N ALA A 36 20.04 9.43 -2.79
CA ALA A 36 18.66 9.72 -3.12
C ALA A 36 17.66 8.71 -2.58
N PHE A 37 18.07 7.46 -2.36
CA PHE A 37 17.19 6.38 -1.94
C PHE A 37 17.44 5.98 -0.49
N VAL A 38 16.35 5.64 0.20
CA VAL A 38 16.38 5.01 1.53
C VAL A 38 15.51 3.76 1.51
N ALA A 39 15.84 2.79 2.35
CA ALA A 39 14.97 1.65 2.62
C ALA A 39 14.36 1.79 4.00
N LEU A 40 13.05 1.60 4.10
CA LEU A 40 12.38 1.53 5.38
C LEU A 40 12.77 0.24 6.11
N PRO A 41 13.00 0.29 7.43
CA PRO A 41 13.30 -0.90 8.20
C PRO A 41 12.10 -1.85 8.21
N ARG A 42 12.36 -3.15 8.18
CA ARG A 42 11.30 -4.15 8.29
C ARG A 42 10.76 -4.17 9.72
N HIS A 43 9.44 -4.10 9.87
CA HIS A 43 8.80 -4.28 11.16
C HIS A 43 8.90 -5.74 11.61
N ARG A 44 9.33 -5.99 12.86
CA ARG A 44 9.57 -7.36 13.36
C ARG A 44 8.31 -8.22 13.43
N ASP A 45 7.15 -7.59 13.56
CA ASP A 45 5.86 -8.23 13.78
C ASP A 45 5.00 -8.34 12.50
N SER A 46 5.57 -8.05 11.31
CA SER A 46 4.82 -8.24 10.07
C SER A 46 4.57 -9.73 9.82
N GLN A 47 3.30 -10.10 9.73
CA GLN A 47 2.90 -11.48 9.44
C GLN A 47 3.21 -11.80 7.97
N ARG A 48 4.21 -12.65 7.76
CA ARG A 48 4.57 -13.10 6.40
C ARG A 48 3.60 -14.19 5.94
N ALA A 49 3.21 -14.13 4.68
CA ALA A 49 2.45 -15.19 4.05
C ALA A 49 3.30 -16.47 3.97
N ALA A 50 2.69 -17.61 4.27
CA ALA A 50 3.36 -18.93 4.17
C ALA A 50 3.73 -19.28 2.73
N ALA A 51 2.95 -18.81 1.76
CA ALA A 51 3.20 -18.98 0.33
C ALA A 51 2.59 -17.83 -0.45
N ILE A 52 3.19 -17.48 -1.58
CA ILE A 52 2.61 -16.55 -2.55
C ILE A 52 1.48 -17.27 -3.27
N PRO A 53 0.30 -16.65 -3.46
CA PRO A 53 -0.81 -17.28 -4.19
C PRO A 53 -0.42 -17.58 -5.62
N ALA A 54 -0.89 -18.71 -6.14
CA ALA A 54 -0.56 -19.20 -7.50
C ALA A 54 -0.97 -18.20 -8.59
N GLU A 55 -2.03 -17.44 -8.35
CA GLU A 55 -2.53 -16.37 -9.23
C GLU A 55 -1.52 -15.23 -9.40
N LEU A 56 -0.58 -15.08 -8.48
CA LEU A 56 0.50 -14.09 -8.56
C LEU A 56 1.73 -14.60 -9.32
N ASP A 57 1.64 -15.73 -10.03
CA ASP A 57 2.74 -16.21 -10.88
C ASP A 57 3.19 -15.08 -11.84
N TYR A 58 4.45 -14.63 -11.70
CA TYR A 58 5.04 -13.56 -12.50
C TYR A 58 5.10 -13.88 -14.01
N ARG A 59 4.99 -15.15 -14.40
CA ARG A 59 4.98 -15.62 -15.79
C ARG A 59 3.63 -15.36 -16.49
N GLN A 60 2.59 -15.10 -15.71
CA GLN A 60 1.26 -14.81 -16.24
C GLN A 60 1.15 -13.32 -16.59
N PRO A 61 0.56 -12.97 -17.75
CA PRO A 61 0.27 -11.59 -18.10
C PRO A 61 -0.62 -10.92 -17.07
N ARG A 62 -0.34 -9.64 -16.78
CA ARG A 62 -1.18 -8.81 -15.91
C ARG A 62 -2.14 -7.97 -16.74
N GLN A 63 -3.36 -7.83 -16.25
CA GLN A 63 -4.32 -6.89 -16.82
C GLN A 63 -3.93 -5.45 -16.40
N PRO A 64 -4.19 -4.45 -17.26
CA PRO A 64 -4.08 -3.05 -16.85
C PRO A 64 -4.96 -2.74 -15.64
N VAL A 65 -4.44 -1.96 -14.70
CA VAL A 65 -5.15 -1.60 -13.46
C VAL A 65 -5.27 -0.08 -13.38
N ASN A 66 -6.50 0.39 -13.12
CA ASN A 66 -6.77 1.80 -12.85
C ASN A 66 -6.75 2.06 -11.35
N LEU A 67 -5.72 2.78 -10.88
CA LEU A 67 -5.51 3.12 -9.47
C LEU A 67 -5.57 4.62 -9.25
N ALA A 68 -5.98 4.99 -8.03
CA ALA A 68 -5.87 6.36 -7.55
C ALA A 68 -5.11 6.41 -6.23
N VAL A 69 -4.35 7.48 -6.02
CA VAL A 69 -3.71 7.82 -4.74
C VAL A 69 -4.25 9.15 -4.26
N VAL A 70 -4.74 9.18 -3.04
CA VAL A 70 -5.28 10.40 -2.43
C VAL A 70 -4.64 10.61 -1.06
N PRO A 71 -3.82 11.64 -0.89
CA PRO A 71 -3.42 12.05 0.45
C PRO A 71 -4.62 12.64 1.19
N VAL A 72 -4.79 12.28 2.45
CA VAL A 72 -5.75 12.92 3.33
C VAL A 72 -5.24 14.32 3.69
N PHE A 73 -6.10 15.33 3.57
CA PHE A 73 -5.78 16.71 3.90
C PHE A 73 -7.00 17.43 4.46
N PRO A 74 -6.83 18.54 5.23
CA PRO A 74 -7.95 19.36 5.68
C PRO A 74 -8.71 19.93 4.49
N GLY A 75 -10.00 19.61 4.36
CA GLY A 75 -10.82 20.01 3.22
C GLY A 75 -11.06 18.90 2.19
N LEU A 76 -10.52 17.70 2.38
CA LEU A 76 -10.92 16.53 1.58
C LEU A 76 -12.41 16.22 1.86
N GLN A 77 -13.23 16.27 0.81
CA GLN A 77 -14.68 16.09 0.89
C GLN A 77 -15.11 14.75 0.26
N ALA A 78 -16.26 14.25 0.70
CA ALA A 78 -16.88 13.06 0.12
C ALA A 78 -17.08 13.17 -1.39
N SER A 79 -17.46 14.36 -1.89
CA SER A 79 -17.66 14.62 -3.34
C SER A 79 -16.38 14.43 -4.17
N HIS A 80 -15.21 14.74 -3.62
CA HIS A 80 -13.94 14.52 -4.32
C HIS A 80 -13.68 13.02 -4.51
N LEU A 81 -13.86 12.23 -3.45
CA LEU A 81 -13.73 10.78 -3.54
C LEU A 81 -14.81 10.15 -4.41
N GLN A 82 -16.03 10.63 -4.32
CA GLN A 82 -17.14 10.12 -5.15
C GLN A 82 -16.87 10.31 -6.64
N ALA A 83 -16.40 11.49 -7.06
CA ALA A 83 -16.04 11.75 -8.45
C ALA A 83 -14.89 10.85 -8.92
N LEU A 84 -13.85 10.71 -8.11
CA LEU A 84 -12.70 9.88 -8.41
C LEU A 84 -13.09 8.40 -8.52
N LEU A 85 -13.81 7.87 -7.54
CA LEU A 85 -14.25 6.47 -7.50
C LEU A 85 -15.32 6.16 -8.56
N GLY A 86 -15.99 7.18 -9.11
CA GLY A 86 -16.90 7.08 -10.23
C GLY A 86 -16.21 6.95 -11.59
N SER A 87 -14.91 7.21 -11.69
CA SER A 87 -14.15 7.16 -12.96
C SER A 87 -13.65 5.76 -13.36
N GLY A 88 -14.15 4.69 -12.72
CA GLY A 88 -13.74 3.32 -13.02
C GLY A 88 -12.45 2.89 -12.33
N VAL A 89 -12.10 3.53 -11.22
CA VAL A 89 -10.98 3.15 -10.37
C VAL A 89 -11.23 1.79 -9.74
N GLN A 90 -10.26 0.89 -9.88
CA GLN A 90 -10.29 -0.48 -9.32
C GLN A 90 -9.64 -0.55 -7.93
N GLY A 91 -8.76 0.41 -7.63
CA GLY A 91 -8.11 0.50 -6.32
C GLY A 91 -7.83 1.94 -5.92
N LEU A 92 -8.08 2.25 -4.65
CA LEU A 92 -7.78 3.53 -4.02
C LEU A 92 -6.76 3.34 -2.90
N LEU A 93 -5.63 4.03 -2.99
CA LEU A 93 -4.66 4.14 -1.92
C LEU A 93 -4.86 5.47 -1.21
N LEU A 94 -5.33 5.44 0.04
CA LEU A 94 -5.39 6.61 0.91
C LEU A 94 -4.08 6.75 1.70
N GLU A 95 -3.49 7.93 1.65
CA GLU A 95 -2.37 8.28 2.51
C GLU A 95 -2.91 9.02 3.74
N CYS A 96 -2.99 8.29 4.85
CA CYS A 96 -3.59 8.74 6.09
C CYS A 96 -2.59 9.51 6.97
N TYR A 97 -3.10 10.27 7.92
CA TYR A 97 -2.25 10.89 8.95
C TYR A 97 -1.73 9.83 9.93
N GLY A 98 -0.47 9.97 10.35
CA GLY A 98 0.15 9.17 11.40
C GLY A 98 -0.14 7.68 11.28
N SER A 99 -0.70 7.07 12.31
CA SER A 99 -1.00 5.63 12.38
C SER A 99 -2.30 5.19 11.68
N GLY A 100 -2.84 5.99 10.76
CA GLY A 100 -4.04 5.63 9.99
C GLY A 100 -5.27 6.44 10.36
N THR A 101 -5.10 7.70 10.78
CA THR A 101 -6.22 8.61 11.03
C THR A 101 -6.56 9.44 9.79
N GLY A 102 -7.82 9.89 9.73
CA GLY A 102 -8.35 10.69 8.63
C GLY A 102 -9.69 11.31 9.00
N PRO A 103 -10.45 11.90 8.06
CA PRO A 103 -11.72 12.57 8.31
C PRO A 103 -12.85 11.55 8.59
N SER A 104 -12.67 10.76 9.62
CA SER A 104 -13.58 9.66 9.99
C SER A 104 -14.87 10.11 10.67
N ASP A 105 -15.01 11.41 10.98
CA ASP A 105 -16.24 12.01 11.49
C ASP A 105 -17.18 12.45 10.34
N ASP A 106 -16.66 12.49 9.10
CA ASP A 106 -17.45 12.74 7.91
C ASP A 106 -18.18 11.43 7.48
N LEU A 107 -19.44 11.30 7.89
CA LEU A 107 -20.27 10.13 7.57
C LEU A 107 -20.48 9.98 6.06
N ALA A 108 -20.56 11.07 5.30
CA ALA A 108 -20.72 11.01 3.85
C ALA A 108 -19.46 10.45 3.18
N LEU A 109 -18.29 10.81 3.66
CA LEU A 109 -17.03 10.24 3.18
C LEU A 109 -16.93 8.74 3.46
N LEU A 110 -17.29 8.31 4.68
CA LEU A 110 -17.32 6.89 5.03
C LEU A 110 -18.31 6.10 4.16
N GLU A 111 -19.47 6.68 3.84
CA GLU A 111 -20.47 6.05 2.98
C GLU A 111 -19.96 5.89 1.55
N VAL A 112 -19.28 6.89 0.99
CA VAL A 112 -18.63 6.81 -0.34
C VAL A 112 -17.60 5.68 -0.37
N LEU A 113 -16.80 5.52 0.67
CA LEU A 113 -15.83 4.42 0.77
C LEU A 113 -16.53 3.05 0.82
N ARG A 114 -17.56 2.88 1.68
CA ARG A 114 -18.33 1.63 1.77
C ARG A 114 -18.95 1.26 0.41
N ALA A 115 -19.58 2.22 -0.23
CA ALA A 115 -20.19 2.02 -1.54
C ALA A 115 -19.15 1.63 -2.61
N ALA A 116 -17.94 2.20 -2.57
CA ALA A 116 -16.86 1.82 -3.47
C ALA A 116 -16.41 0.37 -3.23
N ARG A 117 -16.19 -0.02 -1.96
CA ARG A 117 -15.84 -1.40 -1.63
C ARG A 117 -16.90 -2.40 -2.08
N GLN A 118 -18.19 -2.09 -1.88
CA GLN A 118 -19.30 -2.93 -2.32
C GLN A 118 -19.32 -3.13 -3.85
N ARG A 119 -18.81 -2.16 -4.62
CA ARG A 119 -18.61 -2.30 -6.06
C ARG A 119 -17.34 -3.03 -6.47
N GLY A 120 -16.56 -3.54 -5.52
CA GLY A 120 -15.35 -4.30 -5.78
C GLY A 120 -14.07 -3.44 -5.87
N VAL A 121 -14.08 -2.20 -5.40
CA VAL A 121 -12.87 -1.37 -5.35
C VAL A 121 -12.02 -1.75 -4.13
N LEU A 122 -10.75 -2.08 -4.35
CA LEU A 122 -9.79 -2.29 -3.27
C LEU A 122 -9.45 -0.95 -2.62
N LEU A 123 -9.79 -0.81 -1.33
CA LEU A 123 -9.48 0.38 -0.53
C LEU A 123 -8.30 0.08 0.40
N ALA A 124 -7.17 0.72 0.18
CA ALA A 124 -5.97 0.53 0.97
C ALA A 124 -5.52 1.83 1.63
N ALA A 125 -4.81 1.72 2.75
CA ALA A 125 -4.27 2.87 3.46
C ALA A 125 -2.80 2.67 3.85
N ILE A 126 -2.00 3.72 3.64
CA ILE A 126 -0.64 3.86 4.15
C ILE A 126 -0.53 5.17 4.94
N SER A 127 0.57 5.34 5.66
CA SER A 127 0.88 6.60 6.34
C SER A 127 1.47 7.63 5.38
N GLN A 128 1.17 8.92 5.62
CA GLN A 128 1.92 10.02 5.03
C GLN A 128 3.28 10.21 5.68
N CYS A 129 3.48 9.64 6.87
CA CYS A 129 4.78 9.69 7.54
C CYS A 129 5.77 8.77 6.82
N PRO A 130 7.02 9.20 6.62
CA PRO A 130 8.06 8.38 6.03
C PRO A 130 8.34 7.10 6.81
N GLU A 131 8.18 7.16 8.13
CA GLU A 131 8.39 6.03 9.05
C GLU A 131 7.14 5.77 9.87
N GLY A 132 6.97 4.53 10.29
CA GLY A 132 5.82 4.07 11.06
C GLY A 132 4.87 3.22 10.23
N SER A 133 3.74 2.86 10.82
CA SER A 133 2.77 1.96 10.19
C SER A 133 1.34 2.39 10.44
N VAL A 134 0.45 2.03 9.53
CA VAL A 134 -0.99 2.16 9.73
C VAL A 134 -1.47 1.03 10.64
N VAL A 135 -1.98 1.38 11.81
CA VAL A 135 -2.59 0.47 12.79
C VAL A 135 -3.94 1.04 13.17
N PHE A 136 -4.98 0.57 12.51
CA PHE A 136 -6.32 1.14 12.65
C PHE A 136 -6.92 1.00 14.06
N ASP A 137 -6.47 0.01 14.82
CA ASP A 137 -6.99 -0.26 16.17
C ASP A 137 -6.44 0.71 17.23
N THR A 138 -5.48 1.57 16.87
CA THR A 138 -4.88 2.54 17.80
C THR A 138 -5.85 3.65 18.22
N TYR A 139 -6.69 4.10 17.30
CA TYR A 139 -7.62 5.22 17.54
C TYR A 139 -9.01 4.95 16.94
N ALA A 140 -10.05 5.53 17.56
CA ALA A 140 -11.43 5.42 17.08
C ALA A 140 -11.59 5.86 15.61
N ALA A 141 -10.81 6.86 15.17
CA ALA A 141 -10.80 7.33 13.80
C ALA A 141 -10.33 6.25 12.81
N GLY A 142 -9.28 5.51 13.15
CA GLY A 142 -8.79 4.38 12.37
C GLY A 142 -9.82 3.26 12.29
N ASN A 143 -10.43 2.91 13.39
CA ASN A 143 -11.47 1.89 13.44
C ASN A 143 -12.67 2.21 12.52
N ARG A 144 -13.08 3.48 12.43
CA ARG A 144 -14.14 3.90 11.50
C ARG A 144 -13.74 3.74 10.04
N LEU A 145 -12.51 4.09 9.69
CA LEU A 145 -11.97 3.91 8.33
C LEU A 145 -11.87 2.42 7.97
N ARG A 146 -11.37 1.58 8.89
CA ARG A 146 -11.36 0.13 8.72
C ARG A 146 -12.78 -0.42 8.50
N SER A 147 -13.75 0.03 9.30
CA SER A 147 -15.16 -0.37 9.17
C SER A 147 -15.80 0.12 7.87
N ALA A 148 -15.23 1.13 7.20
CA ALA A 148 -15.63 1.57 5.88
C ALA A 148 -14.98 0.74 4.76
N GLY A 149 -14.12 -0.24 5.09
CA GLY A 149 -13.53 -1.18 4.14
C GLY A 149 -12.06 -0.92 3.79
N LEU A 150 -11.38 -0.01 4.50
CA LEU A 150 -9.95 0.19 4.26
C LEU A 150 -9.11 -0.94 4.86
N VAL A 151 -8.16 -1.42 4.07
CA VAL A 151 -7.14 -2.39 4.49
C VAL A 151 -5.82 -1.68 4.78
N SER A 152 -5.21 -2.03 5.90
CA SER A 152 -3.92 -1.45 6.29
C SER A 152 -2.78 -1.95 5.40
N GLY A 153 -2.00 -1.03 4.86
CA GLY A 153 -0.71 -1.29 4.22
C GLY A 153 0.44 -1.48 5.21
N GLY A 154 0.19 -1.34 6.52
CA GLY A 154 1.26 -1.37 7.53
C GLY A 154 2.26 -0.24 7.31
N GLY A 155 3.54 -0.57 7.28
CA GLY A 155 4.64 0.35 7.00
C GLY A 155 5.12 0.31 5.54
N MET A 156 4.29 -0.12 4.59
CA MET A 156 4.67 -0.09 3.17
C MET A 156 4.96 1.33 2.70
N THR A 157 5.98 1.46 1.84
CA THR A 157 6.15 2.67 1.04
C THR A 157 4.98 2.82 0.06
N ARG A 158 4.79 4.04 -0.48
CA ARG A 158 3.81 4.27 -1.57
C ARG A 158 4.08 3.36 -2.77
N GLU A 159 5.34 3.23 -3.14
CA GLU A 159 5.80 2.41 -4.26
C GLU A 159 5.46 0.93 -4.03
N ALA A 160 5.72 0.41 -2.84
CA ALA A 160 5.40 -0.96 -2.48
C ALA A 160 3.89 -1.22 -2.47
N ALA A 161 3.11 -0.31 -1.87
CA ALA A 161 1.65 -0.43 -1.81
C ALA A 161 1.04 -0.42 -3.23
N LEU A 162 1.46 0.51 -4.09
CA LEU A 162 1.01 0.57 -5.48
C LEU A 162 1.42 -0.67 -6.27
N GLY A 163 2.69 -1.09 -6.17
CA GLY A 163 3.17 -2.31 -6.83
C GLY A 163 2.37 -3.54 -6.41
N LYS A 164 2.04 -3.64 -5.12
CA LYS A 164 1.22 -4.73 -4.59
C LYS A 164 -0.22 -4.67 -5.10
N MET A 165 -0.85 -3.50 -5.11
CA MET A 165 -2.20 -3.32 -5.68
C MET A 165 -2.24 -3.70 -7.17
N VAL A 166 -1.25 -3.28 -7.96
CA VAL A 166 -1.12 -3.67 -9.37
C VAL A 166 -0.96 -5.17 -9.52
N ALA A 167 -0.14 -5.81 -8.70
CA ALA A 167 0.07 -7.25 -8.75
C ALA A 167 -1.22 -8.03 -8.44
N LEU A 168 -1.94 -7.65 -7.39
CA LEU A 168 -3.15 -8.32 -6.93
C LEU A 168 -4.32 -8.14 -7.91
N LEU A 169 -4.63 -6.89 -8.23
CA LEU A 169 -5.75 -6.55 -9.13
C LEU A 169 -5.45 -6.95 -10.58
N GLY A 170 -4.21 -6.77 -11.04
CA GLY A 170 -3.77 -7.17 -12.37
C GLY A 170 -3.74 -8.68 -12.57
N ALA A 171 -3.71 -9.47 -11.51
CA ALA A 171 -3.89 -10.92 -11.54
C ALA A 171 -5.37 -11.34 -11.64
N GLY A 172 -6.31 -10.39 -11.56
CA GLY A 172 -7.74 -10.66 -11.63
C GLY A 172 -8.34 -11.18 -10.33
N LEU A 173 -7.68 -10.96 -9.19
CA LEU A 173 -8.24 -11.33 -7.88
C LEU A 173 -9.50 -10.50 -7.59
N ASP A 174 -10.49 -11.15 -7.00
CA ASP A 174 -11.63 -10.43 -6.42
C ASP A 174 -11.19 -9.55 -5.24
N VAL A 175 -12.05 -8.61 -4.84
CA VAL A 175 -11.72 -7.63 -3.81
C VAL A 175 -11.39 -8.28 -2.47
N GLU A 176 -12.10 -9.33 -2.07
CA GLU A 176 -11.90 -10.00 -0.78
C GLU A 176 -10.55 -10.73 -0.74
N SER A 177 -10.20 -11.41 -1.82
CA SER A 177 -8.89 -12.04 -1.98
C SER A 177 -7.77 -10.99 -2.03
N ALA A 178 -7.98 -9.88 -2.76
CA ALA A 178 -7.03 -8.79 -2.83
C ALA A 178 -6.81 -8.13 -1.45
N GLU A 179 -7.86 -7.86 -0.68
CA GLU A 179 -7.79 -7.34 0.69
C GLU A 179 -6.97 -8.26 1.60
N ARG A 180 -7.27 -9.57 1.58
CA ARG A 180 -6.56 -10.56 2.38
C ARG A 180 -5.06 -10.59 2.07
N TRP A 181 -4.70 -10.64 0.79
CA TRP A 181 -3.30 -10.67 0.38
C TRP A 181 -2.58 -9.33 0.55
N PHE A 182 -3.30 -8.22 0.42
CA PHE A 182 -2.74 -6.90 0.69
C PHE A 182 -2.34 -6.75 2.16
N ALA A 183 -3.12 -7.31 3.09
CA ALA A 183 -2.86 -7.26 4.52
C ALA A 183 -1.66 -8.12 4.98
N LEU A 184 -1.19 -9.08 4.17
CA LEU A 184 -0.07 -9.96 4.51
C LEU A 184 1.24 -9.47 3.87
N ASP A 185 2.37 -9.77 4.50
CA ASP A 185 3.70 -9.58 3.93
C ASP A 185 3.99 -10.72 2.93
N LEU A 186 4.14 -10.40 1.65
CA LEU A 186 4.40 -11.39 0.59
C LEU A 186 5.89 -11.56 0.29
N CYS A 187 6.65 -10.46 0.25
CA CYS A 187 8.06 -10.46 -0.13
C CYS A 187 8.94 -9.53 0.72
N GLY A 188 8.48 -9.16 1.91
CA GLY A 188 9.19 -8.24 2.80
C GLY A 188 8.84 -6.77 2.59
N GLU A 189 7.73 -6.49 1.91
CA GLU A 189 7.27 -5.13 1.59
C GLU A 189 6.57 -4.43 2.76
N ARG A 190 6.07 -5.18 3.72
CA ARG A 190 5.47 -4.59 4.93
C ARG A 190 6.56 -4.32 5.96
N ALA A 191 6.95 -3.07 6.07
CA ALA A 191 7.89 -2.59 7.07
C ALA A 191 7.20 -2.38 8.42
#